data_505145997800731c0d081d1a092e86f0
#
_entry.id   505145997800731c0d081d1a092e86f0
#
_cell.length_a   1.000
_cell.length_b   1.000
_cell.length_c   1.000
_cell.angle_alpha   90.00
_cell.angle_beta   90.00
_cell.angle_gamma   90.00
#
_symmetry.space_group_name_H-M   'P 1'
#
loop_
_entity.id
_entity.type
_entity.pdbx_description
1 polymer ?
#
loop_
_entity_poly.entity_id
_entity_poly.type
_entity_poly.pdbx_seq_one_letter_code
_entity_poly.pdbx_strand_id
1 'polypeptide(L)'
;YMPVGNDAVPQLMPTPAQREMMYDRVRYCRRTKPLFAIDFQNDGEYVGGCVAGGRRYLHINANGDVDPCVFIHYSDSNIREKTLLECLQSPLFMAYHENQPFNENHLRPCPMLENPQKLREMIAKTQAKSTDMQSPESADHLCSKCDEYAKNWTPSAEKLWNESHKE
;
A
#
# COMPACT_ATOMS: atom_id res chain seq x y z
N TYR A 1 -5.93 -3.61 9.79
CA TYR A 1 -6.43 -2.24 9.92
C TYR A 1 -5.56 -1.27 9.11
N MET A 2 -6.19 -0.44 8.30
CA MET A 2 -5.54 0.59 7.48
C MET A 2 -5.87 1.97 8.08
N PRO A 3 -4.88 2.81 8.44
CA PRO A 3 -5.11 4.06 9.16
C PRO A 3 -5.49 5.20 8.20
N VAL A 4 -6.57 5.02 7.43
CA VAL A 4 -7.08 5.97 6.44
C VAL A 4 -8.12 6.89 7.06
N GLY A 5 -8.08 8.17 6.70
CA GLY A 5 -8.98 9.21 7.21
C GLY A 5 -8.45 9.91 8.47
N ASN A 6 -8.97 11.11 8.71
CA ASN A 6 -8.51 11.98 9.79
C ASN A 6 -8.74 11.38 11.20
N ASP A 7 -9.78 10.57 11.36
CA ASP A 7 -10.14 9.94 12.64
C ASP A 7 -9.56 8.54 12.83
N ALA A 8 -8.62 8.14 11.96
CA ALA A 8 -7.99 6.83 12.06
C ALA A 8 -7.17 6.69 13.36
N VAL A 9 -7.21 5.51 13.95
CA VAL A 9 -6.54 5.17 15.21
C VAL A 9 -5.33 4.26 14.92
N PRO A 10 -4.09 4.81 14.79
CA PRO A 10 -2.90 4.02 14.44
C PRO A 10 -2.61 2.86 15.41
N GLN A 11 -3.03 2.98 16.67
CA GLN A 11 -2.87 1.92 17.69
C GLN A 11 -3.64 0.63 17.39
N LEU A 12 -4.58 0.67 16.42
CA LEU A 12 -5.29 -0.52 15.94
C LEU A 12 -4.50 -1.28 14.86
N MET A 13 -3.39 -0.74 14.37
CA MET A 13 -2.51 -1.47 13.46
C MET A 13 -1.86 -2.66 14.19
N PRO A 14 -1.61 -3.78 13.48
CA PRO A 14 -0.99 -4.94 14.10
C PRO A 14 0.44 -4.62 14.55
N THR A 15 0.83 -5.13 15.71
CA THR A 15 2.23 -5.09 16.14
C THR A 15 3.11 -5.97 15.24
N PRO A 16 4.44 -5.77 15.20
CA PRO A 16 5.35 -6.66 14.47
C PRO A 16 5.16 -8.14 14.83
N ALA A 17 5.02 -8.46 16.11
CA ALA A 17 4.80 -9.84 16.58
C ALA A 17 3.47 -10.44 16.07
N GLN A 18 2.40 -9.66 16.05
CA GLN A 18 1.13 -10.09 15.46
C GLN A 18 1.24 -10.33 13.96
N ARG A 19 2.00 -9.47 13.27
CA ARG A 19 2.21 -9.61 11.82
C ARG A 19 3.10 -10.81 11.48
N GLU A 20 4.15 -11.09 12.26
CA GLU A 20 4.95 -12.33 12.16
C GLU A 20 4.06 -13.56 12.37
N MET A 21 3.25 -13.56 13.41
CA MET A 21 2.31 -14.66 13.69
C MET A 21 1.34 -14.87 12.52
N MET A 22 0.80 -13.83 11.93
CA MET A 22 -0.10 -13.91 10.76
C MET A 22 0.63 -14.45 9.53
N TYR A 23 1.84 -14.00 9.27
CA TYR A 23 2.70 -14.50 8.20
C TYR A 23 2.84 -16.03 8.27
N ASP A 24 3.22 -16.55 9.43
CA ASP A 24 3.38 -17.99 9.63
C ASP A 24 2.04 -18.73 9.56
N ARG A 25 0.98 -18.16 10.15
CA ARG A 25 -0.32 -18.80 10.22
C ARG A 25 -0.99 -18.91 8.85
N VAL A 26 -0.93 -17.86 8.04
CA VAL A 26 -1.47 -17.89 6.68
C VAL A 26 -0.74 -18.92 5.82
N ARG A 27 0.59 -18.97 5.89
CA ARG A 27 1.40 -19.98 5.19
C ARG A 27 1.07 -21.41 5.65
N TYR A 28 0.93 -21.62 6.95
CA TYR A 28 0.49 -22.93 7.50
C TYR A 28 -0.88 -23.30 6.94
N CYS A 29 -1.87 -22.42 6.99
CA CYS A 29 -3.21 -22.68 6.50
C CYS A 29 -3.23 -23.02 5.00
N ARG A 30 -2.49 -22.27 4.18
CA ARG A 30 -2.37 -22.54 2.73
C ARG A 30 -1.80 -23.93 2.43
N ARG A 31 -0.87 -24.43 3.25
CA ARG A 31 -0.26 -25.75 3.05
C ARG A 31 -1.12 -26.90 3.58
N THR A 32 -1.97 -26.67 4.57
CA THR A 32 -2.63 -27.75 5.32
C THR A 32 -4.15 -27.75 5.23
N LYS A 33 -4.75 -26.69 4.69
CA LYS A 33 -6.20 -26.54 4.61
C LYS A 33 -6.65 -26.30 3.16
N PRO A 34 -7.79 -26.86 2.72
CA PRO A 34 -8.35 -26.59 1.41
C PRO A 34 -9.08 -25.23 1.41
N LEU A 35 -8.32 -24.13 1.59
CA LEU A 35 -8.86 -22.78 1.60
C LEU A 35 -7.97 -21.84 0.80
N PHE A 36 -8.61 -20.79 0.25
CA PHE A 36 -7.92 -19.67 -0.34
C PHE A 36 -7.78 -18.55 0.70
N ALA A 37 -6.57 -18.02 0.85
CA ALA A 37 -6.27 -16.93 1.77
C ALA A 37 -5.38 -15.89 1.09
N ILE A 38 -5.70 -14.61 1.28
CA ILE A 38 -4.91 -13.47 0.81
C ILE A 38 -4.44 -12.69 2.05
N ASP A 39 -3.18 -12.30 2.05
CA ASP A 39 -2.58 -11.40 3.04
C ASP A 39 -1.88 -10.26 2.32
N PHE A 40 -2.60 -9.16 2.09
CA PHE A 40 -2.09 -8.03 1.31
C PHE A 40 -0.78 -7.44 1.82
N GLN A 41 -0.53 -7.52 3.12
CA GLN A 41 0.68 -6.98 3.73
C GLN A 41 1.89 -7.90 3.61
N ASN A 42 1.67 -9.22 3.61
CA ASN A 42 2.77 -10.19 3.62
C ASN A 42 2.90 -10.98 2.30
N ASP A 43 1.95 -10.84 1.37
CA ASP A 43 1.98 -11.55 0.08
C ASP A 43 2.83 -10.85 -1.00
N GLY A 44 3.47 -9.73 -0.68
CA GLY A 44 4.29 -8.97 -1.62
C GLY A 44 5.37 -9.82 -2.30
N GLU A 45 5.96 -10.78 -1.59
CA GLU A 45 6.97 -11.69 -2.14
C GLU A 45 6.44 -12.57 -3.30
N TYR A 46 5.15 -12.97 -3.27
CA TYR A 46 4.55 -13.81 -4.31
C TYR A 46 4.10 -13.03 -5.55
N VAL A 47 3.95 -11.72 -5.39
CA VAL A 47 3.44 -10.85 -6.47
C VAL A 47 4.46 -9.80 -6.91
N GLY A 48 5.67 -9.84 -6.35
CA GLY A 48 6.76 -8.91 -6.67
C GLY A 48 6.53 -7.49 -6.17
N GLY A 49 6.08 -7.33 -4.92
CA GLY A 49 5.84 -6.05 -4.29
C GLY A 49 4.37 -5.61 -4.31
N CYS A 50 4.13 -4.30 -4.32
CA CYS A 50 2.78 -3.74 -4.32
C CYS A 50 2.03 -4.02 -5.63
N VAL A 51 0.74 -4.36 -5.55
CA VAL A 51 -0.13 -4.65 -6.71
C VAL A 51 -0.90 -3.43 -7.22
N ALA A 52 -0.88 -2.31 -6.49
CA ALA A 52 -1.64 -1.10 -6.77
C ALA A 52 -1.04 -0.26 -7.92
N GLY A 53 -1.63 0.92 -8.18
CA GLY A 53 -1.16 1.85 -9.21
C GLY A 53 -1.32 1.33 -10.63
N GLY A 54 -2.37 0.58 -10.91
CA GLY A 54 -2.65 0.01 -12.23
C GLY A 54 -1.82 -1.23 -12.58
N ARG A 55 -0.88 -1.66 -11.72
CA ARG A 55 -0.06 -2.84 -12.01
C ARG A 55 -0.88 -4.12 -12.05
N ARG A 56 -1.81 -4.30 -11.11
CA ARG A 56 -2.77 -5.41 -11.06
C ARG A 56 -4.18 -4.96 -10.73
N TYR A 57 -4.34 -3.82 -10.08
CA TYR A 57 -5.62 -3.19 -9.83
C TYR A 57 -5.46 -1.69 -9.60
N LEU A 58 -6.57 -0.99 -9.64
CA LEU A 58 -6.79 0.38 -9.25
C LEU A 58 -8.15 0.49 -8.55
N HIS A 59 -8.46 1.65 -8.00
CA HIS A 59 -9.75 1.95 -7.43
C HIS A 59 -10.41 3.12 -8.16
N ILE A 60 -11.71 3.05 -8.41
CA ILE A 60 -12.50 4.18 -8.91
C ILE A 60 -13.55 4.48 -7.84
N ASN A 61 -13.50 5.68 -7.29
CA ASN A 61 -14.45 6.08 -6.25
C ASN A 61 -15.81 6.51 -6.83
N ALA A 62 -16.76 6.82 -5.96
CA ALA A 62 -18.13 7.20 -6.38
C ALA A 62 -18.18 8.51 -7.19
N ASN A 63 -17.19 9.40 -7.05
CA ASN A 63 -17.06 10.62 -7.85
C ASN A 63 -16.41 10.38 -9.22
N GLY A 64 -15.87 9.19 -9.46
CA GLY A 64 -15.15 8.84 -10.68
C GLY A 64 -13.65 9.14 -10.62
N ASP A 65 -13.11 9.56 -9.47
CA ASP A 65 -11.67 9.74 -9.31
C ASP A 65 -10.97 8.38 -9.35
N VAL A 66 -9.85 8.34 -10.05
CA VAL A 66 -9.08 7.11 -10.24
C VAL A 66 -7.90 7.10 -9.27
N ASP A 67 -8.08 6.36 -8.17
CA ASP A 67 -7.09 6.22 -7.11
C ASP A 67 -6.16 5.03 -7.39
N PRO A 68 -4.87 5.09 -7.03
CA PRO A 68 -3.96 3.96 -7.21
C PRO A 68 -4.33 2.75 -6.35
N CYS A 69 -4.99 2.96 -5.21
CA CYS A 69 -5.37 1.92 -4.25
C CYS A 69 -6.62 2.34 -3.47
N VAL A 70 -7.47 1.38 -3.12
CA VAL A 70 -8.65 1.60 -2.27
C VAL A 70 -8.31 2.20 -0.89
N PHE A 71 -7.07 2.12 -0.44
CA PHE A 71 -6.59 2.68 0.82
C PHE A 71 -5.80 3.98 0.66
N ILE A 72 -5.56 4.43 -0.56
CA ILE A 72 -4.79 5.65 -0.86
C ILE A 72 -5.68 6.58 -1.65
N HIS A 73 -6.36 7.46 -0.92
CA HIS A 73 -7.37 8.37 -1.41
C HIS A 73 -6.73 9.64 -2.00
N TYR A 74 -5.97 9.46 -3.07
CA TYR A 74 -5.38 10.57 -3.85
C TYR A 74 -5.51 10.28 -5.33
N SER A 75 -5.87 11.30 -6.10
CA SER A 75 -5.96 11.20 -7.55
C SER A 75 -5.56 12.50 -8.25
N ASP A 76 -5.13 12.36 -9.50
CA ASP A 76 -4.87 13.43 -10.47
C ASP A 76 -5.66 13.21 -11.76
N SER A 77 -6.64 12.28 -11.76
CA SER A 77 -7.45 11.95 -12.92
C SER A 77 -8.83 11.43 -12.54
N ASN A 78 -9.82 11.63 -13.44
CA ASN A 78 -11.20 11.21 -13.25
C ASN A 78 -11.72 10.50 -14.51
N ILE A 79 -12.36 9.34 -14.33
CA ILE A 79 -12.86 8.50 -15.43
C ILE A 79 -14.03 9.15 -16.22
N ARG A 80 -14.66 10.19 -15.68
CA ARG A 80 -15.69 10.95 -16.36
C ARG A 80 -15.12 11.98 -17.36
N GLU A 81 -13.83 12.31 -17.21
CA GLU A 81 -13.12 13.33 -17.99
C GLU A 81 -12.08 12.71 -18.93
N LYS A 82 -11.56 11.55 -18.59
CA LYS A 82 -10.48 10.85 -19.28
C LYS A 82 -10.84 9.38 -19.50
N THR A 83 -10.30 8.80 -20.55
CA THR A 83 -10.34 7.34 -20.73
C THR A 83 -9.54 6.63 -19.64
N LEU A 84 -9.84 5.36 -19.38
CA LEU A 84 -9.10 4.54 -18.43
C LEU A 84 -7.60 4.50 -18.77
N LEU A 85 -7.24 4.42 -20.05
CA LEU A 85 -5.86 4.43 -20.48
C LEU A 85 -5.14 5.76 -20.15
N GLU A 86 -5.79 6.90 -20.36
CA GLU A 86 -5.25 8.21 -19.98
C GLU A 86 -5.10 8.34 -18.46
N CYS A 87 -6.04 7.79 -17.68
CA CYS A 87 -5.92 7.75 -16.22
C CYS A 87 -4.73 6.90 -15.78
N LEU A 88 -4.52 5.73 -16.40
CA LEU A 88 -3.35 4.87 -16.12
C LEU A 88 -2.01 5.51 -16.53
N GLN A 89 -2.03 6.50 -17.42
CA GLN A 89 -0.88 7.28 -17.84
C GLN A 89 -0.77 8.63 -17.13
N SER A 90 -1.60 8.87 -16.11
CA SER A 90 -1.52 10.10 -15.32
C SER A 90 -0.20 10.21 -14.55
N PRO A 91 0.24 11.41 -14.18
CA PRO A 91 1.47 11.62 -13.41
C PRO A 91 1.56 10.73 -12.16
N LEU A 92 0.46 10.57 -11.41
CA LEU A 92 0.44 9.74 -10.19
C LEU A 92 0.64 8.26 -10.52
N PHE A 93 -0.06 7.72 -11.51
CA PHE A 93 0.09 6.32 -11.91
C PHE A 93 1.48 6.04 -12.50
N MET A 94 2.04 6.97 -13.27
CA MET A 94 3.41 6.87 -13.77
C MET A 94 4.43 6.92 -12.63
N ALA A 95 4.24 7.76 -11.61
CA ALA A 95 5.08 7.78 -10.42
C ALA A 95 5.03 6.43 -9.68
N TYR A 96 3.86 5.77 -9.58
CA TYR A 96 3.75 4.41 -9.06
C TYR A 96 4.53 3.41 -9.89
N HIS A 97 4.41 3.47 -11.21
CA HIS A 97 5.12 2.57 -12.13
C HIS A 97 6.64 2.71 -12.01
N GLU A 98 7.15 3.94 -11.96
CA GLU A 98 8.58 4.26 -11.88
C GLU A 98 9.22 3.88 -10.54
N ASN A 99 8.45 3.90 -9.45
CA ASN A 99 8.94 3.64 -8.10
C ASN A 99 8.75 2.19 -7.62
N GLN A 100 8.09 1.34 -8.39
CA GLN A 100 7.92 -0.07 -8.01
C GLN A 100 9.14 -0.91 -8.43
N PRO A 101 9.54 -1.87 -7.57
CA PRO A 101 9.04 -2.10 -6.23
C PRO A 101 9.42 -0.97 -5.26
N PHE A 102 8.52 -0.56 -4.38
CA PHE A 102 8.80 0.50 -3.40
C PHE A 102 9.87 0.12 -2.39
N ASN A 103 10.15 -1.17 -2.26
CA ASN A 103 11.19 -1.74 -1.41
C ASN A 103 11.66 -3.07 -2.01
N GLU A 104 12.97 -3.33 -1.98
CA GLU A 104 13.55 -4.60 -2.41
C GLU A 104 13.09 -5.77 -1.53
N ASN A 105 12.85 -5.51 -0.26
CA ASN A 105 12.21 -6.45 0.63
C ASN A 105 10.68 -6.41 0.41
N HIS A 106 10.16 -7.38 -0.31
CA HIS A 106 8.73 -7.44 -0.67
C HIS A 106 7.79 -7.77 0.49
N LEU A 107 8.30 -7.98 1.71
CA LEU A 107 7.50 -7.95 2.95
C LEU A 107 7.25 -6.51 3.45
N ARG A 108 7.75 -5.52 2.70
CA ARG A 108 7.52 -4.09 2.88
C ARG A 108 6.97 -3.45 1.59
N PRO A 109 5.87 -3.99 1.00
CA PRO A 109 5.47 -3.63 -0.36
C PRO A 109 4.72 -2.29 -0.47
N CYS A 110 4.06 -1.83 0.59
CA CYS A 110 3.12 -0.72 0.51
C CYS A 110 3.82 0.65 0.60
N PRO A 111 3.54 1.58 -0.32
CA PRO A 111 4.09 2.92 -0.24
C PRO A 111 3.52 3.75 0.93
N MET A 112 2.35 3.37 1.48
CA MET A 112 1.77 4.04 2.63
C MET A 112 2.25 3.43 3.96
N LEU A 113 2.09 2.11 4.13
CA LEU A 113 2.36 1.46 5.41
C LEU A 113 3.85 1.28 5.72
N GLU A 114 4.64 0.89 4.72
CA GLU A 114 6.04 0.50 4.94
C GLU A 114 7.05 1.48 4.33
N ASN A 115 6.60 2.33 3.40
CA ASN A 115 7.46 3.29 2.73
C ASN A 115 6.79 4.68 2.63
N PRO A 116 6.30 5.26 3.75
CA PRO A 116 5.48 6.48 3.74
C PRO A 116 6.18 7.69 3.11
N GLN A 117 7.51 7.75 3.16
CA GLN A 117 8.27 8.80 2.48
C GLN A 117 8.10 8.73 0.95
N LYS A 118 8.04 7.54 0.36
CA LYS A 118 7.79 7.36 -1.08
C LYS A 118 6.43 7.90 -1.49
N LEU A 119 5.40 7.67 -0.68
CA LEU A 119 4.06 8.20 -0.94
C LEU A 119 4.04 9.73 -0.88
N ARG A 120 4.67 10.34 0.15
CA ARG A 120 4.80 11.81 0.24
C ARG A 120 5.42 12.40 -1.01
N GLU A 121 6.54 11.84 -1.44
CA GLU A 121 7.29 12.29 -2.61
C GLU A 121 6.46 12.18 -3.90
N MET A 122 5.76 11.06 -4.11
CA MET A 122 4.91 10.87 -5.28
C MET A 122 3.76 11.89 -5.31
N ILE A 123 3.05 12.09 -4.19
CA ILE A 123 1.93 13.03 -4.11
C ILE A 123 2.44 14.48 -4.32
N ALA A 124 3.54 14.85 -3.69
CA ALA A 124 4.13 16.18 -3.86
C ALA A 124 4.58 16.45 -5.30
N LYS A 125 5.24 15.46 -5.93
CA LYS A 125 5.72 15.55 -7.32
C LYS A 125 4.57 15.68 -8.32
N THR A 126 3.48 14.96 -8.10
CA THR A 126 2.36 14.86 -9.03
C THR A 126 1.25 15.87 -8.74
N GLN A 127 1.31 16.52 -7.57
CA GLN A 127 0.26 17.42 -7.07
C GLN A 127 -1.14 16.75 -7.02
N ALA A 128 -1.17 15.43 -6.84
CA ALA A 128 -2.39 14.68 -6.66
C ALA A 128 -3.17 15.19 -5.43
N LYS A 129 -4.49 15.25 -5.56
CA LYS A 129 -5.37 15.79 -4.52
C LYS A 129 -6.02 14.66 -3.73
N SER A 130 -6.32 14.94 -2.46
CA SER A 130 -7.13 14.02 -1.66
C SER A 130 -8.50 13.82 -2.29
N THR A 131 -8.92 12.58 -2.41
CA THR A 131 -10.23 12.13 -2.91
C THR A 131 -11.14 11.67 -1.77
N ASP A 132 -10.74 11.89 -0.50
CA ASP A 132 -11.59 11.64 0.64
C ASP A 132 -12.82 12.57 0.57
N MET A 133 -13.99 11.95 0.53
CA MET A 133 -15.25 12.64 0.27
C MET A 133 -15.82 13.33 1.52
N GLN A 134 -15.39 12.92 2.70
CA GLN A 134 -15.90 13.49 3.97
C GLN A 134 -14.97 14.57 4.51
N SER A 135 -13.67 14.30 4.54
CA SER A 135 -12.69 15.18 5.14
C SER A 135 -11.34 14.99 4.45
N PRO A 136 -11.00 15.84 3.47
CA PRO A 136 -9.72 15.73 2.78
C PRO A 136 -8.54 15.66 3.76
N GLU A 137 -7.73 14.63 3.60
CA GLU A 137 -6.55 14.37 4.44
C GLU A 137 -5.29 14.77 3.68
N SER A 138 -4.34 15.45 4.34
CA SER A 138 -3.05 15.73 3.73
C SER A 138 -2.15 14.50 3.69
N ALA A 139 -1.27 14.41 2.68
CA ALA A 139 -0.32 13.33 2.57
C ALA A 139 0.60 13.21 3.78
N ASP A 140 1.02 14.34 4.35
CA ASP A 140 1.84 14.35 5.56
C ASP A 140 1.10 13.77 6.76
N HIS A 141 -0.17 14.13 6.95
CA HIS A 141 -0.97 13.58 8.04
C HIS A 141 -1.19 12.07 7.87
N LEU A 142 -1.60 11.60 6.68
CA LEU A 142 -1.77 10.17 6.39
C LEU A 142 -0.48 9.40 6.66
N CYS A 143 0.63 9.86 6.09
CA CYS A 143 1.92 9.17 6.18
C CYS A 143 2.51 9.21 7.59
N SER A 144 2.31 10.30 8.37
CA SER A 144 2.80 10.39 9.75
C SER A 144 2.23 9.31 10.65
N LYS A 145 1.01 8.86 10.40
CA LYS A 145 0.38 7.73 11.10
C LYS A 145 1.10 6.39 10.85
N CYS A 146 1.85 6.30 9.74
CA CYS A 146 2.54 5.08 9.31
C CYS A 146 4.05 5.08 9.60
N ASP A 147 4.66 6.23 9.90
CA ASP A 147 6.12 6.36 10.07
C ASP A 147 6.66 5.43 11.17
N GLU A 148 6.04 5.43 12.35
CA GLU A 148 6.45 4.56 13.45
C GLU A 148 6.18 3.08 13.13
N TYR A 149 5.04 2.78 12.52
CA TYR A 149 4.70 1.43 12.09
C TYR A 149 5.73 0.86 11.10
N ALA A 150 6.09 1.62 10.08
CA ALA A 150 7.10 1.25 9.09
C ALA A 150 8.47 0.96 9.75
N LYS A 151 8.89 1.84 10.67
CA LYS A 151 10.13 1.67 11.42
C LYS A 151 10.13 0.42 12.29
N ASN A 152 9.04 0.17 13.01
CA ASN A 152 8.92 -0.96 13.93
C ASN A 152 8.83 -2.30 13.20
N TRP A 153 8.21 -2.33 12.00
CA TRP A 153 8.13 -3.55 11.18
C TRP A 153 9.46 -3.91 10.50
N THR A 154 10.31 -2.96 10.20
CA THR A 154 11.55 -3.18 9.44
C THR A 154 12.40 -4.34 9.94
N PRO A 155 12.76 -4.46 11.26
CA PRO A 155 13.61 -5.55 11.73
C PRO A 155 13.00 -6.94 11.50
N SER A 156 11.69 -7.08 11.73
CA SER A 156 10.98 -8.35 11.51
C SER A 156 10.92 -8.70 10.02
N ALA A 157 10.63 -7.72 9.18
CA ALA A 157 10.60 -7.93 7.72
C ALA A 157 11.97 -8.37 7.18
N GLU A 158 13.05 -7.73 7.62
CA GLU A 158 14.43 -8.11 7.20
C GLU A 158 14.79 -9.51 7.67
N LYS A 159 14.46 -9.86 8.89
CA LYS A 159 14.66 -11.20 9.42
C LYS A 159 13.93 -12.26 8.56
N LEU A 160 12.62 -12.10 8.40
CA LEU A 160 11.79 -13.04 7.64
C LEU A 160 12.21 -13.14 6.18
N TRP A 161 12.54 -12.01 5.55
CA TRP A 161 13.04 -11.96 4.17
C TRP A 161 14.33 -12.74 3.99
N ASN A 162 15.30 -12.49 4.86
CA ASN A 162 16.59 -13.19 4.84
C ASN A 162 16.44 -14.69 5.14
N GLU A 163 15.52 -15.08 6.01
CA GLU A 163 15.24 -16.49 6.31
C GLU A 163 14.60 -17.23 5.13
N SER A 164 13.71 -16.57 4.39
CA SER A 164 13.03 -17.17 3.24
C SER A 164 13.87 -17.19 1.96
N HIS A 165 14.94 -16.40 1.87
CA HIS A 165 15.84 -16.28 0.71
C HIS A 165 17.28 -16.74 1.01
N LYS A 166 17.47 -17.53 2.07
CA LYS A 166 18.75 -18.27 2.25
C LYS A 166 18.80 -19.38 1.21
N GLU A 167 19.78 -19.27 0.32
CA GLU A 167 20.20 -20.33 -0.58
C GLU A 167 20.76 -21.54 0.17
#